data_a5422759ed6b1fec2ae5e1f018a87d68
#
_entry.id   a5422759ed6b1fec2ae5e1f018a87d68
#
_cell.length_a   1.000
_cell.length_b   1.000
_cell.length_c   1.000
_cell.angle_alpha   90.00
_cell.angle_beta   90.00
_cell.angle_gamma   90.00
#
_symmetry.space_group_name_H-M   'P 1'
#
loop_
_entity.id
_entity.type
_entity.pdbx_description
1 polymer ?
#
loop_
_entity_poly.entity_id
_entity_poly.type
_entity_poly.pdbx_seq_one_letter_code
_entity_poly.pdbx_strand_id
1 'polypeptide(L)'
;MSIFKGAGVAIVTPMKENEEVNYEKLQELIEWQIDQGTDAIIIAGTTGESSTLTMEEHSKVIKAAVEFAKHRVPVVAGSGSNCTREAIYLTQEAEEAGADGILAVTPYYNKCTQGGLVRYYSEIAECTKLPIIMYNVPGRTGCNILPETAAKIFKEVENVVAIKEATGSVAQASQLMYLTDGRIDLYSGEDGIVVPLMAIGAIGVISVWSNVAPAKVHGMCQSFFDGDLQTAMKRSEEHTSELQSLRHLV
;
A
#
# COMPACT_ATOMS: atom_id res chain seq x y z
N MET A 1 -7.50 -15.46 1.62
CA MET A 1 -8.14 -14.77 0.46
C MET A 1 -7.45 -13.42 0.35
N SER A 2 -6.98 -13.03 -0.84
CA SER A 2 -6.29 -11.74 -1.04
C SER A 2 -7.24 -10.58 -0.80
N ILE A 3 -6.74 -9.45 -0.27
CA ILE A 3 -7.56 -8.24 -0.03
C ILE A 3 -8.02 -7.67 -1.38
N PHE A 4 -7.10 -7.57 -2.34
CA PHE A 4 -7.40 -7.19 -3.73
C PHE A 4 -6.36 -7.81 -4.67
N LYS A 5 -6.62 -7.71 -5.98
CA LYS A 5 -5.70 -8.11 -7.04
C LYS A 5 -5.73 -7.05 -8.13
N GLY A 6 -4.57 -6.58 -8.60
CA GLY A 6 -4.50 -5.52 -9.59
C GLY A 6 -3.87 -4.23 -9.07
N ALA A 7 -4.47 -3.09 -9.37
CA ALA A 7 -3.95 -1.76 -9.07
C ALA A 7 -4.67 -1.11 -7.88
N GLY A 8 -4.00 -1.02 -6.73
CA GLY A 8 -4.43 -0.20 -5.61
C GLY A 8 -3.78 1.18 -5.68
N VAL A 9 -4.53 2.26 -5.47
CA VAL A 9 -3.97 3.61 -5.42
C VAL A 9 -3.52 3.96 -4.01
N ALA A 10 -2.25 4.34 -3.82
CA ALA A 10 -1.82 5.07 -2.63
C ALA A 10 -2.31 6.52 -2.76
N ILE A 11 -3.59 6.75 -2.40
CA ILE A 11 -4.28 8.00 -2.70
C ILE A 11 -3.71 9.17 -1.89
N VAL A 12 -3.64 10.35 -2.51
CA VAL A 12 -3.27 11.60 -1.85
C VAL A 12 -4.39 12.06 -0.91
N THR A 13 -4.04 12.83 0.12
CA THR A 13 -5.00 13.52 0.98
C THR A 13 -5.08 14.98 0.53
N PRO A 14 -6.13 15.39 -0.19
CA PRO A 14 -6.24 16.77 -0.64
C PRO A 14 -6.47 17.72 0.53
N MET A 15 -5.77 18.84 0.50
CA MET A 15 -5.82 19.89 1.53
C MET A 15 -6.43 21.17 0.95
N LYS A 16 -7.04 21.98 1.81
CA LYS A 16 -7.45 23.35 1.53
C LYS A 16 -6.26 24.30 1.71
N GLU A 17 -6.40 25.55 1.30
CA GLU A 17 -5.38 26.60 1.51
C GLU A 17 -5.05 26.86 2.99
N ASN A 18 -5.96 26.56 3.89
CA ASN A 18 -5.78 26.66 5.35
C ASN A 18 -5.23 25.38 5.99
N GLU A 19 -4.72 24.44 5.17
CA GLU A 19 -4.13 23.16 5.57
C GLU A 19 -5.13 22.12 6.14
N GLU A 20 -6.42 22.43 6.20
CA GLU A 20 -7.45 21.46 6.57
C GLU A 20 -7.68 20.43 5.45
N VAL A 21 -8.03 19.19 5.80
CA VAL A 21 -8.41 18.16 4.83
C VAL A 21 -9.64 18.59 4.01
N ASN A 22 -9.54 18.48 2.70
CA ASN A 22 -10.62 18.74 1.77
C ASN A 22 -11.40 17.45 1.46
N TYR A 23 -12.39 17.14 2.28
CA TYR A 23 -13.19 15.92 2.15
C TYR A 23 -14.03 15.87 0.87
N GLU A 24 -14.51 17.02 0.37
CA GLU A 24 -15.24 17.06 -0.90
C GLU A 24 -14.33 16.63 -2.05
N LYS A 25 -13.09 17.14 -2.07
CA LYS A 25 -12.11 16.76 -3.09
C LYS A 25 -11.64 15.31 -2.92
N LEU A 26 -11.53 14.82 -1.69
CA LEU A 26 -11.21 13.42 -1.42
C LEU A 26 -12.31 12.50 -1.99
N GLN A 27 -13.58 12.86 -1.80
CA GLN A 27 -14.71 12.11 -2.38
C GLN A 27 -14.64 12.08 -3.91
N GLU A 28 -14.44 13.23 -4.54
CA GLU A 28 -14.28 13.32 -6.00
C GLU A 28 -13.13 12.43 -6.51
N LEU A 29 -11.99 12.44 -5.82
CA LEU A 29 -10.84 11.62 -6.20
C LEU A 29 -11.14 10.12 -6.06
N ILE A 30 -11.78 9.69 -4.97
CA ILE A 30 -12.17 8.28 -4.76
C ILE A 30 -13.16 7.83 -5.83
N GLU A 31 -14.21 8.62 -6.11
CA GLU A 31 -15.17 8.31 -7.17
C GLU A 31 -14.46 8.19 -8.54
N TRP A 32 -13.60 9.14 -8.87
CA TRP A 32 -12.84 9.10 -10.11
C TRP A 32 -11.93 7.87 -10.22
N GLN A 33 -11.22 7.51 -9.14
CA GLN A 33 -10.38 6.31 -9.10
C GLN A 33 -11.19 5.04 -9.39
N ILE A 34 -12.36 4.91 -8.76
CA ILE A 34 -13.24 3.76 -8.96
C ILE A 34 -13.77 3.73 -10.40
N ASP A 35 -14.20 4.86 -10.93
CA ASP A 35 -14.70 4.97 -12.32
C ASP A 35 -13.62 4.64 -13.36
N GLN A 36 -12.34 4.84 -13.02
CA GLN A 36 -11.19 4.52 -13.87
C GLN A 36 -10.69 3.08 -13.70
N GLY A 37 -11.36 2.26 -12.86
CA GLY A 37 -11.06 0.84 -12.69
C GLY A 37 -10.02 0.52 -11.63
N THR A 38 -9.72 1.45 -10.71
CA THR A 38 -8.84 1.15 -9.56
C THR A 38 -9.40 0.01 -8.72
N ASP A 39 -8.57 -0.98 -8.37
CA ASP A 39 -8.99 -2.21 -7.69
C ASP A 39 -9.01 -2.09 -6.16
N ALA A 40 -8.36 -1.08 -5.59
CA ALA A 40 -8.40 -0.79 -4.14
C ALA A 40 -7.98 0.66 -3.84
N ILE A 41 -8.52 1.23 -2.77
CA ILE A 41 -8.11 2.54 -2.23
C ILE A 41 -7.22 2.31 -1.00
N ILE A 42 -5.98 2.78 -1.05
CA ILE A 42 -5.06 2.75 0.08
C ILE A 42 -4.98 4.16 0.67
N ILE A 43 -5.75 4.38 1.74
CA ILE A 43 -5.92 5.68 2.39
C ILE A 43 -4.92 5.90 3.51
N ALA A 44 -4.54 7.15 3.76
CA ALA A 44 -3.64 7.55 4.84
C ALA A 44 -2.31 6.76 4.85
N GLY A 45 -1.81 6.41 3.66
CA GLY A 45 -0.43 5.93 3.48
C GLY A 45 0.56 7.08 3.41
N THR A 46 1.83 6.79 3.08
CA THR A 46 2.88 7.81 2.93
C THR A 46 2.54 8.87 1.89
N THR A 47 1.96 8.47 0.74
CA THR A 47 1.50 9.40 -0.30
C THR A 47 0.35 10.29 0.16
N GLY A 48 -0.49 9.77 1.05
CA GLY A 48 -1.57 10.53 1.71
C GLY A 48 -1.10 11.35 2.91
N GLU A 49 0.21 11.54 3.08
CA GLU A 49 0.82 12.39 4.10
C GLU A 49 0.42 12.03 5.55
N SER A 50 0.25 10.72 5.81
CA SER A 50 -0.19 10.21 7.13
C SER A 50 0.60 10.76 8.32
N SER A 51 1.90 11.03 8.15
CA SER A 51 2.78 11.53 9.22
C SER A 51 2.58 13.01 9.55
N THR A 52 1.85 13.78 8.74
CA THR A 52 1.55 15.20 8.96
C THR A 52 0.11 15.42 9.42
N LEU A 53 -0.75 14.39 9.34
CA LEU A 53 -2.09 14.42 9.90
C LEU A 53 -2.04 14.27 11.43
N THR A 54 -2.88 15.00 12.13
CA THR A 54 -3.16 14.69 13.54
C THR A 54 -3.84 13.32 13.66
N MET A 55 -3.80 12.69 14.82
CA MET A 55 -4.46 11.39 15.04
C MET A 55 -5.96 11.45 14.73
N GLU A 56 -6.61 12.57 15.06
CA GLU A 56 -8.03 12.78 14.78
C GLU A 56 -8.30 12.92 13.28
N GLU A 57 -7.50 13.69 12.55
CA GLU A 57 -7.62 13.82 11.10
C GLU A 57 -7.37 12.48 10.41
N HIS A 58 -6.36 11.73 10.85
CA HIS A 58 -6.04 10.41 10.32
C HIS A 58 -7.24 9.45 10.42
N SER A 59 -7.84 9.32 11.61
CA SER A 59 -9.04 8.50 11.81
C SER A 59 -10.22 8.99 10.96
N LYS A 60 -10.43 10.31 10.86
CA LYS A 60 -11.53 10.90 10.05
C LYS A 60 -11.33 10.66 8.55
N VAL A 61 -10.10 10.76 8.05
CA VAL A 61 -9.79 10.51 6.63
C VAL A 61 -10.04 9.05 6.25
N ILE A 62 -9.68 8.09 7.12
CA ILE A 62 -9.98 6.68 6.92
C ILE A 62 -11.49 6.45 6.86
N LYS A 63 -12.23 6.97 7.85
CA LYS A 63 -13.69 6.82 7.91
C LYS A 63 -14.37 7.40 6.66
N ALA A 64 -13.96 8.61 6.26
CA ALA A 64 -14.50 9.25 5.05
C ALA A 64 -14.22 8.41 3.79
N ALA A 65 -13.02 7.84 3.65
CA ALA A 65 -12.70 7.00 2.50
C ALA A 65 -13.57 5.73 2.44
N VAL A 66 -13.84 5.08 3.57
CA VAL A 66 -14.73 3.93 3.66
C VAL A 66 -16.16 4.32 3.25
N GLU A 67 -16.66 5.44 3.77
CA GLU A 67 -17.99 5.97 3.42
C GLU A 67 -18.10 6.31 1.91
N PHE A 68 -17.06 6.90 1.33
CA PHE A 68 -17.06 7.31 -0.10
C PHE A 68 -16.89 6.11 -1.05
N ALA A 69 -16.10 5.10 -0.67
CA ALA A 69 -15.93 3.88 -1.46
C ALA A 69 -17.23 3.05 -1.54
N LYS A 70 -18.09 3.09 -0.52
CA LYS A 70 -19.39 2.39 -0.49
C LYS A 70 -19.27 0.90 -0.82
N HIS A 71 -18.22 0.25 -0.36
CA HIS A 71 -17.90 -1.16 -0.62
C HIS A 71 -17.78 -1.54 -2.12
N ARG A 72 -17.57 -0.57 -3.03
CA ARG A 72 -17.35 -0.85 -4.46
C ARG A 72 -15.97 -1.42 -4.72
N VAL A 73 -15.00 -1.00 -3.95
CA VAL A 73 -13.63 -1.51 -3.91
C VAL A 73 -13.17 -1.58 -2.45
N PRO A 74 -12.24 -2.47 -2.09
CA PRO A 74 -11.70 -2.51 -0.74
C PRO A 74 -10.93 -1.23 -0.40
N VAL A 75 -11.06 -0.81 0.87
CA VAL A 75 -10.32 0.30 1.47
C VAL A 75 -9.31 -0.26 2.45
N VAL A 76 -8.02 -0.03 2.17
CA VAL A 76 -6.90 -0.43 3.02
C VAL A 76 -6.35 0.79 3.74
N ALA A 77 -6.39 0.78 5.06
CA ALA A 77 -5.98 1.91 5.88
C ALA A 77 -4.49 1.84 6.25
N GLY A 78 -3.75 2.90 6.00
CA GLY A 78 -2.41 3.08 6.53
C GLY A 78 -2.47 3.37 8.04
N SER A 79 -1.96 2.46 8.87
CA SER A 79 -1.96 2.61 10.34
C SER A 79 -0.57 2.47 10.98
N GLY A 80 0.46 2.13 10.18
CA GLY A 80 1.82 1.98 10.70
C GLY A 80 2.40 3.29 11.25
N SER A 81 3.09 3.18 12.38
CA SER A 81 3.80 4.28 13.05
C SER A 81 5.16 3.79 13.55
N ASN A 82 6.06 4.71 13.85
CA ASN A 82 7.29 4.40 14.58
C ASN A 82 7.07 4.24 16.11
N CYS A 83 5.85 4.47 16.58
CA CYS A 83 5.38 4.19 17.93
C CYS A 83 4.34 3.06 17.87
N THR A 84 4.65 1.89 18.46
CA THR A 84 3.74 0.72 18.41
C THR A 84 2.36 1.03 18.99
N ARG A 85 2.27 1.82 20.06
CA ARG A 85 0.97 2.22 20.66
C ARG A 85 0.12 3.05 19.70
N GLU A 86 0.72 3.94 18.93
CA GLU A 86 0.01 4.71 17.92
C GLU A 86 -0.44 3.81 16.76
N ALA A 87 0.42 2.89 16.32
CA ALA A 87 0.05 1.91 15.29
C ALA A 87 -1.13 1.03 15.72
N ILE A 88 -1.16 0.59 16.97
CA ILE A 88 -2.28 -0.16 17.55
C ILE A 88 -3.55 0.70 17.56
N TYR A 89 -3.46 1.94 18.08
CA TYR A 89 -4.58 2.85 18.12
C TYR A 89 -5.18 3.11 16.73
N LEU A 90 -4.34 3.48 15.75
CA LEU A 90 -4.78 3.73 14.38
C LEU A 90 -5.35 2.47 13.70
N THR A 91 -4.84 1.30 14.04
CA THR A 91 -5.36 0.03 13.52
C THR A 91 -6.76 -0.25 14.06
N GLN A 92 -7.01 0.00 15.34
CA GLN A 92 -8.32 -0.14 15.96
C GLN A 92 -9.33 0.87 15.39
N GLU A 93 -8.93 2.14 15.23
CA GLU A 93 -9.76 3.17 14.58
C GLU A 93 -10.12 2.78 13.13
N ALA A 94 -9.18 2.18 12.39
CA ALA A 94 -9.42 1.72 11.03
C ALA A 94 -10.43 0.55 10.99
N GLU A 95 -10.34 -0.40 11.91
CA GLU A 95 -11.30 -1.50 12.04
C GLU A 95 -12.70 -0.98 12.43
N GLU A 96 -12.77 -0.04 13.38
CA GLU A 96 -14.04 0.60 13.77
C GLU A 96 -14.66 1.43 12.64
N ALA A 97 -13.84 2.04 11.79
CA ALA A 97 -14.29 2.76 10.61
C ALA A 97 -14.80 1.83 9.49
N GLY A 98 -14.56 0.52 9.57
CA GLY A 98 -14.98 -0.46 8.58
C GLY A 98 -14.01 -0.62 7.40
N ALA A 99 -12.72 -0.38 7.59
CA ALA A 99 -11.71 -0.69 6.59
C ALA A 99 -11.66 -2.21 6.29
N ASP A 100 -11.23 -2.56 5.08
CA ASP A 100 -11.15 -3.96 4.62
C ASP A 100 -9.75 -4.58 4.89
N GLY A 101 -8.78 -3.78 5.27
CA GLY A 101 -7.41 -4.22 5.57
C GLY A 101 -6.53 -3.09 6.09
N ILE A 102 -5.35 -3.47 6.53
CA ILE A 102 -4.37 -2.59 7.15
C ILE A 102 -3.09 -2.57 6.30
N LEU A 103 -2.53 -1.40 6.05
CA LEU A 103 -1.18 -1.21 5.55
C LEU A 103 -0.29 -0.70 6.69
N ALA A 104 0.57 -1.55 7.23
CA ALA A 104 1.46 -1.21 8.33
C ALA A 104 2.90 -1.02 7.84
N VAL A 105 3.36 0.23 7.78
CA VAL A 105 4.76 0.55 7.47
C VAL A 105 5.67 0.14 8.63
N THR A 106 6.91 -0.25 8.33
CA THR A 106 7.92 -0.49 9.38
C THR A 106 8.13 0.76 10.23
N PRO A 107 8.48 0.62 11.53
CA PRO A 107 8.90 1.76 12.33
C PRO A 107 10.00 2.55 11.62
N TYR A 108 9.73 3.81 11.33
CA TYR A 108 10.64 4.73 10.65
C TYR A 108 11.44 5.55 11.65
N TYR A 109 12.60 6.07 11.25
CA TYR A 109 13.48 6.94 12.03
C TYR A 109 14.28 6.22 13.14
N ASN A 110 13.62 5.47 14.03
CA ASN A 110 14.22 4.81 15.21
C ASN A 110 14.93 3.48 14.91
N LYS A 111 15.04 3.06 13.63
CA LYS A 111 15.85 1.92 13.14
C LYS A 111 15.60 0.61 13.91
N CYS A 112 14.38 0.11 13.80
CA CYS A 112 13.95 -1.13 14.42
C CYS A 112 14.83 -2.33 14.01
N THR A 113 15.12 -3.23 14.96
CA THR A 113 15.81 -4.50 14.68
C THR A 113 14.87 -5.53 14.07
N GLN A 114 15.39 -6.59 13.42
CA GLN A 114 14.57 -7.66 12.84
C GLN A 114 13.67 -8.34 13.90
N GLY A 115 14.20 -8.62 15.10
CA GLY A 115 13.40 -9.14 16.21
C GLY A 115 12.33 -8.14 16.69
N GLY A 116 12.65 -6.84 16.66
CA GLY A 116 11.69 -5.78 16.94
C GLY A 116 10.57 -5.71 15.92
N LEU A 117 10.87 -5.96 14.63
CA LEU A 117 9.84 -6.04 13.56
C LEU A 117 8.87 -7.19 13.81
N VAL A 118 9.38 -8.39 14.14
CA VAL A 118 8.50 -9.53 14.47
C VAL A 118 7.54 -9.14 15.58
N ARG A 119 8.05 -8.56 16.67
CA ARG A 119 7.22 -8.14 17.80
C ARG A 119 6.22 -7.04 17.41
N TYR A 120 6.66 -6.04 16.64
CA TYR A 120 5.82 -4.92 16.18
C TYR A 120 4.60 -5.42 15.40
N TYR A 121 4.81 -6.29 14.41
CA TYR A 121 3.71 -6.83 13.62
C TYR A 121 2.82 -7.79 14.43
N SER A 122 3.39 -8.55 15.37
CA SER A 122 2.59 -9.39 16.26
C SER A 122 1.67 -8.55 17.16
N GLU A 123 2.18 -7.48 17.78
CA GLU A 123 1.38 -6.61 18.65
C GLU A 123 0.26 -5.88 17.86
N ILE A 124 0.51 -5.45 16.62
CA ILE A 124 -0.54 -4.88 15.76
C ILE A 124 -1.57 -5.96 15.40
N ALA A 125 -1.13 -7.15 15.05
CA ALA A 125 -2.01 -8.24 14.65
C ALA A 125 -2.93 -8.72 15.77
N GLU A 126 -2.48 -8.66 17.01
CA GLU A 126 -3.28 -9.02 18.19
C GLU A 126 -4.45 -8.06 18.46
N CYS A 127 -4.38 -6.81 17.97
CA CYS A 127 -5.40 -5.80 18.22
C CYS A 127 -6.52 -5.74 17.17
N THR A 128 -6.43 -6.52 16.09
CA THR A 128 -7.40 -6.49 14.97
C THR A 128 -7.63 -7.87 14.36
N LYS A 129 -8.77 -8.05 13.70
CA LYS A 129 -9.04 -9.21 12.84
C LYS A 129 -8.84 -8.91 11.35
N LEU A 130 -8.57 -7.66 11.01
CA LEU A 130 -8.34 -7.26 9.62
C LEU A 130 -7.05 -7.89 9.07
N PRO A 131 -7.03 -8.22 7.78
CA PRO A 131 -5.81 -8.65 7.12
C PRO A 131 -4.79 -7.50 7.06
N ILE A 132 -3.53 -7.82 7.32
CA ILE A 132 -2.43 -6.85 7.39
C ILE A 132 -1.49 -7.04 6.20
N ILE A 133 -1.17 -5.94 5.54
CA ILE A 133 -0.11 -5.80 4.55
C ILE A 133 1.11 -5.18 5.24
N MET A 134 2.21 -5.91 5.37
CA MET A 134 3.48 -5.31 5.78
C MET A 134 3.94 -4.30 4.72
N TYR A 135 4.49 -3.16 5.13
CA TYR A 135 5.03 -2.20 4.15
C TYR A 135 6.53 -1.99 4.37
N ASN A 136 7.32 -2.43 3.40
CA ASN A 136 8.79 -2.37 3.41
C ASN A 136 9.28 -1.28 2.45
N VAL A 137 9.77 -0.16 2.99
CA VAL A 137 10.24 1.00 2.21
C VAL A 137 11.52 1.60 2.84
N PRO A 138 12.64 0.88 2.83
CA PRO A 138 13.84 1.26 3.56
C PRO A 138 14.43 2.61 3.15
N GLY A 139 14.21 3.05 1.90
CA GLY A 139 14.63 4.37 1.43
C GLY A 139 13.96 5.54 2.17
N ARG A 140 12.79 5.31 2.81
CA ARG A 140 12.07 6.31 3.61
C ARG A 140 12.20 6.05 5.10
N THR A 141 12.16 4.80 5.52
CA THR A 141 12.12 4.42 6.95
C THR A 141 13.50 4.25 7.58
N GLY A 142 14.53 3.97 6.78
CA GLY A 142 15.84 3.54 7.26
C GLY A 142 15.81 2.13 7.88
N CYS A 143 14.72 1.37 7.68
CA CYS A 143 14.50 0.03 8.20
C CYS A 143 14.06 -0.90 7.06
N ASN A 144 14.83 -1.97 6.80
CA ASN A 144 14.49 -2.99 5.81
C ASN A 144 14.02 -4.27 6.53
N ILE A 145 12.85 -4.78 6.16
CA ILE A 145 12.41 -6.12 6.56
C ILE A 145 13.17 -7.11 5.66
N LEU A 146 14.06 -7.89 6.24
CA LEU A 146 14.75 -8.94 5.49
C LEU A 146 13.78 -10.06 5.10
N PRO A 147 14.00 -10.76 3.96
CA PRO A 147 13.10 -11.81 3.49
C PRO A 147 12.80 -12.89 4.52
N GLU A 148 13.81 -13.30 5.31
CA GLU A 148 13.65 -14.28 6.38
C GLU A 148 12.74 -13.77 7.50
N THR A 149 12.83 -12.48 7.83
CA THR A 149 11.98 -11.84 8.84
C THR A 149 10.55 -11.71 8.35
N ALA A 150 10.35 -11.27 7.10
CA ALA A 150 9.02 -11.18 6.50
C ALA A 150 8.35 -12.56 6.40
N ALA A 151 9.11 -13.57 5.96
CA ALA A 151 8.62 -14.95 5.91
C ALA A 151 8.29 -15.53 7.29
N LYS A 152 9.08 -15.18 8.33
CA LYS A 152 8.79 -15.55 9.70
C LYS A 152 7.50 -14.92 10.19
N ILE A 153 7.33 -13.60 10.02
CA ILE A 153 6.10 -12.89 10.41
C ILE A 153 4.88 -13.51 9.70
N PHE A 154 4.95 -13.72 8.39
CA PHE A 154 3.88 -14.33 7.60
C PHE A 154 3.49 -15.73 8.09
N LYS A 155 4.44 -16.54 8.55
CA LYS A 155 4.19 -17.90 9.04
C LYS A 155 3.65 -17.96 10.46
N GLU A 156 4.03 -17.02 11.31
CA GLU A 156 3.73 -17.02 12.75
C GLU A 156 2.52 -16.13 13.11
N VAL A 157 2.15 -15.16 12.25
CA VAL A 157 1.10 -14.17 12.52
C VAL A 157 -0.02 -14.34 11.49
N GLU A 158 -1.14 -14.92 11.91
CA GLU A 158 -2.21 -15.42 11.04
C GLU A 158 -2.82 -14.38 10.11
N ASN A 159 -3.06 -13.18 10.61
CA ASN A 159 -3.68 -12.10 9.83
C ASN A 159 -2.68 -11.20 9.08
N VAL A 160 -1.37 -11.47 9.15
CA VAL A 160 -0.39 -10.87 8.22
C VAL A 160 -0.38 -11.71 6.94
N VAL A 161 -1.04 -11.20 5.91
CA VAL A 161 -1.31 -11.96 4.67
C VAL A 161 -0.48 -11.50 3.47
N ALA A 162 0.07 -10.30 3.53
CA ALA A 162 0.69 -9.66 2.38
C ALA A 162 1.89 -8.78 2.74
N ILE A 163 2.62 -8.39 1.69
CA ILE A 163 3.66 -7.35 1.77
C ILE A 163 3.56 -6.40 0.58
N LYS A 164 3.66 -5.09 0.85
CA LYS A 164 4.00 -4.06 -0.13
C LYS A 164 5.52 -3.89 -0.13
N GLU A 165 6.17 -4.33 -1.20
CA GLU A 165 7.62 -4.31 -1.34
C GLU A 165 8.06 -3.09 -2.15
N ALA A 166 8.76 -2.18 -1.52
CA ALA A 166 9.24 -0.92 -2.10
C ALA A 166 10.74 -0.70 -1.89
N THR A 167 11.52 -1.81 -1.86
CA THR A 167 13.00 -1.73 -1.86
C THR A 167 13.58 -1.45 -3.24
N GLY A 168 12.81 -1.67 -4.32
CA GLY A 168 13.32 -1.69 -5.69
C GLY A 168 14.08 -2.99 -6.03
N SER A 169 14.17 -3.96 -5.12
CA SER A 169 14.95 -5.19 -5.29
C SER A 169 14.07 -6.39 -5.67
N VAL A 170 14.04 -6.71 -6.96
CA VAL A 170 13.39 -7.95 -7.44
C VAL A 170 14.03 -9.19 -6.80
N ALA A 171 15.36 -9.16 -6.53
CA ALA A 171 16.06 -10.27 -5.90
C ALA A 171 15.57 -10.52 -4.46
N GLN A 172 15.36 -9.45 -3.65
CA GLN A 172 14.80 -9.58 -2.30
C GLN A 172 13.37 -10.11 -2.34
N ALA A 173 12.55 -9.58 -3.24
CA ALA A 173 11.18 -10.05 -3.43
C ALA A 173 11.14 -11.54 -3.86
N SER A 174 12.01 -11.96 -4.78
CA SER A 174 12.11 -13.36 -5.24
C SER A 174 12.50 -14.30 -4.09
N GLN A 175 13.45 -13.89 -3.24
CA GLN A 175 13.83 -14.65 -2.05
C GLN A 175 12.66 -14.81 -1.08
N LEU A 176 11.88 -13.75 -0.85
CA LEU A 176 10.69 -13.81 -0.01
C LEU A 176 9.65 -14.79 -0.57
N MET A 177 9.37 -14.71 -1.88
CA MET A 177 8.43 -15.64 -2.54
C MET A 177 8.88 -17.09 -2.39
N TYR A 178 10.18 -17.37 -2.54
CA TYR A 178 10.75 -18.70 -2.30
C TYR A 178 10.54 -19.16 -0.84
N LEU A 179 10.86 -18.30 0.14
CA LEU A 179 10.75 -18.63 1.58
C LEU A 179 9.31 -18.82 2.07
N THR A 180 8.34 -18.32 1.33
CA THR A 180 6.91 -18.42 1.65
C THR A 180 6.16 -19.42 0.74
N ASP A 181 6.88 -20.16 -0.10
CA ASP A 181 6.32 -21.09 -1.10
C ASP A 181 5.29 -20.39 -2.01
N GLY A 182 5.51 -19.11 -2.33
CA GLY A 182 4.62 -18.29 -3.14
C GLY A 182 3.27 -17.98 -2.49
N ARG A 183 3.11 -18.19 -1.18
CA ARG A 183 1.81 -18.06 -0.50
C ARG A 183 1.53 -16.65 0.06
N ILE A 184 2.56 -15.84 0.27
CA ILE A 184 2.36 -14.45 0.67
C ILE A 184 1.88 -13.63 -0.53
N ASP A 185 0.86 -12.81 -0.33
CA ASP A 185 0.45 -11.84 -1.35
C ASP A 185 1.52 -10.74 -1.47
N LEU A 186 2.12 -10.63 -2.64
CA LEU A 186 3.14 -9.62 -2.94
C LEU A 186 2.55 -8.50 -3.78
N TYR A 187 2.65 -7.26 -3.30
CA TYR A 187 2.34 -6.05 -4.06
C TYR A 187 3.60 -5.25 -4.32
N SER A 188 3.78 -4.78 -5.55
CA SER A 188 4.80 -3.79 -5.83
C SER A 188 4.47 -2.48 -5.09
N GLY A 189 5.46 -1.91 -4.41
CA GLY A 189 5.39 -0.55 -3.87
C GLY A 189 6.14 0.47 -4.73
N GLU A 190 6.69 0.01 -5.86
CA GLU A 190 7.48 0.80 -6.81
C GLU A 190 6.88 0.63 -8.20
N ASP A 191 6.40 1.73 -8.79
CA ASP A 191 5.69 1.71 -10.08
C ASP A 191 6.58 1.23 -11.25
N GLY A 192 7.89 1.48 -11.18
CA GLY A 192 8.85 1.10 -12.23
C GLY A 192 9.16 -0.39 -12.34
N ILE A 193 8.81 -1.21 -11.35
CA ILE A 193 9.12 -2.65 -11.34
C ILE A 193 7.90 -3.56 -11.17
N VAL A 194 6.71 -3.06 -11.46
CA VAL A 194 5.45 -3.82 -11.32
C VAL A 194 5.49 -5.10 -12.15
N VAL A 195 5.75 -4.99 -13.45
CA VAL A 195 5.78 -6.15 -14.37
C VAL A 195 6.86 -7.17 -13.99
N PRO A 196 8.12 -6.78 -13.68
CA PRO A 196 9.10 -7.70 -13.12
C PRO A 196 8.66 -8.42 -11.84
N LEU A 197 8.00 -7.73 -10.91
CA LEU A 197 7.49 -8.37 -9.69
C LEU A 197 6.30 -9.29 -9.98
N MET A 198 5.40 -8.93 -10.89
CA MET A 198 4.33 -9.81 -11.32
C MET A 198 4.85 -11.10 -11.97
N ALA A 199 5.98 -11.03 -12.71
CA ALA A 199 6.61 -12.20 -13.30
C ALA A 199 7.16 -13.19 -12.26
N ILE A 200 7.43 -12.77 -11.03
CA ILE A 200 7.83 -13.65 -9.91
C ILE A 200 6.69 -13.95 -8.94
N GLY A 201 5.45 -13.58 -9.27
CA GLY A 201 4.25 -13.94 -8.52
C GLY A 201 3.58 -12.81 -7.74
N ALA A 202 3.97 -11.55 -7.94
CA ALA A 202 3.21 -10.43 -7.36
C ALA A 202 1.79 -10.39 -7.96
N ILE A 203 0.81 -10.05 -7.13
CA ILE A 203 -0.60 -10.01 -7.51
C ILE A 203 -1.10 -8.60 -7.84
N GLY A 204 -0.22 -7.62 -7.83
CA GLY A 204 -0.58 -6.24 -8.17
C GLY A 204 0.41 -5.21 -7.66
N VAL A 205 -0.06 -3.98 -7.57
CA VAL A 205 0.71 -2.80 -7.16
C VAL A 205 -0.08 -1.92 -6.20
N ILE A 206 0.60 -1.30 -5.26
CA ILE A 206 0.09 -0.16 -4.48
C ILE A 206 0.83 1.08 -5.01
N SER A 207 0.21 1.74 -5.97
CA SER A 207 0.79 2.70 -6.91
C SER A 207 0.68 4.15 -6.44
N VAL A 208 1.71 4.92 -6.70
CA VAL A 208 1.68 6.39 -6.64
C VAL A 208 1.22 6.97 -7.98
N TRP A 209 1.65 6.39 -9.09
CA TRP A 209 1.29 6.81 -10.44
C TRP A 209 -0.22 6.74 -10.70
N SER A 210 -0.94 5.83 -10.06
CA SER A 210 -2.42 5.75 -10.12
C SER A 210 -3.12 7.06 -9.72
N ASN A 211 -2.49 7.96 -8.96
CA ASN A 211 -3.10 9.25 -8.62
C ASN A 211 -3.31 10.16 -9.85
N VAL A 212 -2.60 9.91 -10.94
CA VAL A 212 -2.70 10.72 -12.18
C VAL A 212 -3.11 9.90 -13.41
N ALA A 213 -2.93 8.58 -13.36
CA ALA A 213 -3.21 7.70 -14.51
C ALA A 213 -3.81 6.34 -14.10
N PRO A 214 -4.93 6.29 -13.32
CA PRO A 214 -5.48 5.06 -12.77
C PRO A 214 -5.78 3.99 -13.79
N ALA A 215 -6.47 4.34 -14.88
CA ALA A 215 -6.83 3.40 -15.96
C ALA A 215 -5.59 2.77 -16.64
N LYS A 216 -4.46 3.49 -16.70
CA LYS A 216 -3.23 2.94 -17.26
C LYS A 216 -2.61 1.89 -16.34
N VAL A 217 -2.58 2.18 -15.04
CA VAL A 217 -2.01 1.25 -14.03
C VAL A 217 -2.89 0.00 -13.90
N HIS A 218 -4.22 0.17 -13.80
CA HIS A 218 -5.16 -0.94 -13.85
C HIS A 218 -4.97 -1.78 -15.11
N GLY A 219 -4.98 -1.13 -16.28
CA GLY A 219 -4.81 -1.84 -17.55
C GLY A 219 -3.44 -2.50 -17.73
N MET A 220 -2.37 -2.04 -17.08
CA MET A 220 -1.08 -2.72 -17.04
C MET A 220 -1.19 -4.05 -16.29
N CYS A 221 -1.77 -4.04 -15.10
CA CYS A 221 -1.98 -5.25 -14.30
C CYS A 221 -2.91 -6.22 -15.02
N GLN A 222 -4.03 -5.73 -15.56
CA GLN A 222 -4.99 -6.57 -16.28
C GLN A 222 -4.38 -7.23 -17.51
N SER A 223 -3.62 -6.47 -18.33
CA SER A 223 -2.92 -7.05 -19.50
C SER A 223 -1.96 -8.17 -19.10
N PHE A 224 -1.26 -8.02 -17.97
CA PHE A 224 -0.40 -9.08 -17.46
C PHE A 224 -1.19 -10.34 -17.08
N PHE A 225 -2.31 -10.19 -16.36
CA PHE A 225 -3.17 -11.32 -15.96
C PHE A 225 -3.80 -12.04 -17.15
N ASP A 226 -4.11 -11.31 -18.21
CA ASP A 226 -4.67 -11.84 -19.46
C ASP A 226 -3.59 -12.52 -20.35
N GLY A 227 -2.31 -12.45 -19.94
CA GLY A 227 -1.18 -13.01 -20.68
C GLY A 227 -0.65 -12.13 -21.80
N ASP A 228 -1.16 -10.90 -21.96
CA ASP A 228 -0.64 -9.93 -22.92
C ASP A 228 0.55 -9.16 -22.33
N LEU A 229 1.68 -9.88 -22.29
CA LEU A 229 2.92 -9.34 -21.72
C LEU A 229 3.47 -8.15 -22.52
N GLN A 230 3.22 -8.10 -23.85
CA GLN A 230 3.70 -6.99 -24.68
C GLN A 230 3.01 -5.68 -24.29
N THR A 231 1.70 -5.71 -24.13
CA THR A 231 0.93 -4.54 -23.68
C THR A 231 1.29 -4.16 -22.24
N ALA A 232 1.44 -5.14 -21.33
CA ALA A 232 1.83 -4.88 -19.96
C ALA A 232 3.21 -4.19 -19.87
N MET A 233 4.21 -4.68 -20.61
CA MET A 233 5.56 -4.11 -20.65
C MET A 233 5.54 -2.70 -21.24
N LYS A 234 4.83 -2.47 -22.35
CA LYS A 234 4.71 -1.14 -22.97
C LYS A 234 4.12 -0.13 -21.98
N ARG A 235 3.04 -0.49 -21.28
CA ARG A 235 2.41 0.37 -20.28
C ARG A 235 3.32 0.65 -19.09
N SER A 236 4.14 -0.32 -18.67
CA SER A 236 5.14 -0.13 -17.59
C SER A 236 6.18 0.93 -17.95
N GLU A 237 6.55 1.09 -19.22
CA GLU A 237 7.48 2.13 -19.67
C GLU A 237 6.86 3.54 -19.72
N GLU A 238 5.55 3.65 -19.91
CA GLU A 238 4.83 4.94 -19.93
C GLU A 238 4.98 5.69 -18.61
N HIS A 239 5.06 4.97 -17.47
CA HIS A 239 5.36 5.52 -16.16
C HIS A 239 6.61 6.40 -16.15
N THR A 240 7.71 5.97 -16.78
CA THR A 240 8.98 6.69 -16.79
C THR A 240 8.85 8.03 -17.54
N SER A 241 8.12 8.07 -18.64
CA SER A 241 7.95 9.28 -19.46
C SER A 241 7.01 10.32 -18.80
N GLU A 242 5.97 9.89 -18.10
CA GLU A 242 5.03 10.81 -17.43
C GLU A 242 5.64 11.43 -16.16
N LEU A 243 6.35 10.67 -15.33
CA LEU A 243 7.03 11.20 -14.14
C LEU A 243 8.21 12.13 -14.52
N GLN A 244 8.87 11.91 -15.65
CA GLN A 244 9.91 12.82 -16.15
C GLN A 244 9.32 14.15 -16.61
N SER A 245 8.13 14.17 -17.17
CA SER A 245 7.45 15.41 -17.59
C SER A 245 7.10 16.30 -16.39
N LEU A 246 6.77 15.72 -15.23
CA LEU A 246 6.46 16.47 -14.01
C LEU A 246 7.71 17.13 -13.39
N ARG A 247 8.92 16.60 -13.62
CA ARG A 247 10.17 17.21 -13.16
C ARG A 247 10.52 18.53 -13.87
N HIS A 248 9.88 18.82 -14.99
CA HIS A 248 10.04 20.06 -15.74
C HIS A 248 9.01 21.15 -15.37
N LEU A 249 8.11 20.86 -14.42
CA LEU A 249 7.06 21.78 -13.98
C LEU A 249 7.34 22.40 -12.59
N VAL A 250 8.53 22.16 -12.02
CA VAL A 250 8.98 22.76 -10.74
C VAL A 250 10.15 23.70 -11.02
#